data_b60c62a316edd6b7f199b9768265f973
#
_entry.id   b60c62a316edd6b7f199b9768265f973
#
_cell.length_a   1.000
_cell.length_b   1.000
_cell.length_c   1.000
_cell.angle_alpha   90.00
_cell.angle_beta   90.00
_cell.angle_gamma   90.00
#
_symmetry.space_group_name_H-M   'P 1'
#
loop_
_entity.id
_entity.type
_entity.pdbx_description
1 polymer ?
#
loop_
_entity_poly.entity_id
_entity_poly.type
_entity_poly.pdbx_seq_one_letter_code
_entity_poly.pdbx_strand_id
1 'polypeptide(L)'
;LMASGFNGQKFKFHGYIPIDKIDKELYIKKMMVSIKEEKETQIFIETPYRNQQLFEDLLKILDKKIRLCLAINLTSSKERVICDSIENWNLKKYIDIDKQLCIFLIN
;
A
#
# COMPACT_ATOMS: atom_id res chain seq x y z
N LEU A 1 8.99 -6.90 -3.56
CA LEU A 1 8.73 -6.09 -4.75
C LEU A 1 8.53 -6.94 -6.00
N MET A 2 9.39 -7.93 -6.19
CA MET A 2 9.22 -8.85 -7.32
C MET A 2 7.93 -9.65 -7.24
N ALA A 3 7.50 -9.99 -6.05
CA ALA A 3 6.25 -10.72 -5.83
C ALA A 3 5.01 -9.91 -6.22
N SER A 4 5.11 -8.57 -6.24
CA SER A 4 3.99 -7.69 -6.58
C SER A 4 3.75 -7.58 -8.09
N GLY A 5 4.76 -7.90 -8.91
CA GLY A 5 4.72 -7.67 -10.35
C GLY A 5 4.94 -6.21 -10.73
N PHE A 6 5.26 -5.34 -9.79
CA PHE A 6 5.55 -3.94 -10.06
C PHE A 6 6.97 -3.75 -10.58
N ASN A 7 7.26 -2.56 -11.13
CA ASN A 7 8.58 -2.23 -11.64
C ASN A 7 9.60 -2.21 -10.50
N GLY A 8 10.51 -3.19 -10.48
CA GLY A 8 11.56 -3.31 -9.48
C GLY A 8 12.78 -2.46 -9.76
N GLN A 9 12.87 -1.80 -10.91
CA GLN A 9 14.03 -0.98 -11.27
C GLN A 9 13.96 0.41 -10.67
N LYS A 10 12.76 0.91 -10.42
CA LYS A 10 12.57 2.24 -9.84
C LYS A 10 11.54 2.17 -8.73
N PHE A 11 12.03 2.25 -7.51
CA PHE A 11 11.17 2.18 -6.33
C PHE A 11 11.74 3.04 -5.21
N LYS A 12 10.88 3.41 -4.28
CA LYS A 12 11.28 4.15 -3.08
C LYS A 12 10.66 3.51 -1.86
N PHE A 13 11.51 3.16 -0.89
CA PHE A 13 11.06 2.64 0.40
C PHE A 13 10.97 3.79 1.40
N HIS A 14 9.79 3.99 1.98
CA HIS A 14 9.52 5.09 2.91
C HIS A 14 9.62 4.67 4.38
N GLY A 15 9.58 3.36 4.67
CA GLY A 15 9.43 2.91 6.03
C GLY A 15 8.04 3.25 6.53
N TYR A 16 7.95 3.82 7.73
CA TYR A 16 6.66 4.25 8.30
C TYR A 16 6.24 5.60 7.70
N ILE A 17 4.97 5.73 7.39
CA ILE A 17 4.41 7.01 6.97
C ILE A 17 3.78 7.71 8.18
N PRO A 18 3.48 9.02 8.10
CA PRO A 18 2.91 9.75 9.24
C PRO A 18 1.62 9.14 9.77
N ILE A 19 1.45 9.21 11.10
CA ILE A 19 0.24 8.69 11.76
C ILE A 19 -0.86 9.76 11.76
N ASP A 20 -0.48 11.04 11.92
CA ASP A 20 -1.44 12.14 11.92
C ASP A 20 -2.23 12.15 10.62
N LYS A 21 -3.56 12.29 10.75
CA LYS A 21 -4.47 12.17 9.62
C LYS A 21 -4.16 13.15 8.49
N ILE A 22 -3.88 14.40 8.81
CA ILE A 22 -3.59 15.43 7.81
C ILE A 22 -2.25 15.17 7.15
N ASP A 23 -1.22 14.89 7.94
CA ASP A 23 0.12 14.61 7.42
C ASP A 23 0.14 13.33 6.59
N LYS A 24 -0.60 12.33 7.01
CA LYS A 24 -0.74 11.06 6.27
C LYS A 24 -1.34 11.32 4.89
N GLU A 25 -2.42 12.07 4.82
CA GLU A 25 -3.08 12.38 3.56
C GLU A 25 -2.15 13.14 2.60
N LEU A 26 -1.46 14.15 3.12
CA LEU A 26 -0.49 14.90 2.32
C LEU A 26 0.65 14.00 1.83
N TYR A 27 1.13 13.12 2.68
CA TYR A 27 2.22 12.21 2.32
C TYR A 27 1.78 11.23 1.22
N ILE A 28 0.59 10.67 1.35
CA ILE A 28 0.04 9.76 0.35
C ILE A 28 -0.15 10.48 -0.99
N LYS A 29 -0.61 11.72 -0.98
CA LYS A 29 -0.76 12.51 -2.19
C LYS A 29 0.58 12.78 -2.87
N LYS A 30 1.64 13.03 -2.09
CA LYS A 30 2.99 13.18 -2.63
C LYS A 30 3.48 11.89 -3.29
N MET A 31 3.18 10.75 -2.69
CA MET A 31 3.51 9.46 -3.28
C MET A 31 2.80 9.26 -4.63
N MET A 32 1.55 9.66 -4.75
CA MET A 32 0.82 9.59 -6.02
C MET A 32 1.48 10.44 -7.11
N VAL A 33 1.97 11.62 -6.75
CA VAL A 33 2.70 12.48 -7.69
C VAL A 33 3.98 11.77 -8.17
N SER A 34 4.73 11.17 -7.27
CA SER A 34 5.94 10.43 -7.63
C SER A 34 5.65 9.26 -8.55
N ILE A 35 4.55 8.55 -8.33
CA ILE A 35 4.13 7.47 -9.21
C ILE A 35 3.85 8.00 -10.61
N LYS A 36 3.10 9.08 -10.70
CA LYS A 36 2.68 9.65 -11.97
C LYS A 36 3.85 10.23 -12.76
N GLU A 37 4.69 11.02 -12.09
CA GLU A 37 5.78 11.75 -12.75
C GLU A 37 7.04 10.92 -12.94
N GLU A 38 7.39 10.12 -11.93
CA GLU A 38 8.64 9.37 -11.91
C GLU A 38 8.46 7.90 -12.25
N LYS A 39 7.24 7.42 -12.34
CA LYS A 39 6.90 6.00 -12.54
C LYS A 39 7.58 5.10 -11.52
N GLU A 40 7.61 5.57 -10.29
CA GLU A 40 8.33 4.95 -9.18
C GLU A 40 7.36 4.21 -8.26
N THR A 41 7.62 2.93 -7.99
CA THR A 41 6.83 2.18 -7.02
C THR A 41 7.13 2.68 -5.63
N GLN A 42 6.11 2.95 -4.85
CA GLN A 42 6.24 3.40 -3.47
C GLN A 42 5.99 2.23 -2.53
N ILE A 43 6.90 2.01 -1.59
CA ILE A 43 6.84 0.91 -0.63
C ILE A 43 6.85 1.50 0.78
N PHE A 44 5.92 1.08 1.60
CA PHE A 44 5.84 1.57 2.98
C PHE A 44 5.23 0.54 3.90
N ILE A 45 5.37 0.77 5.20
CA ILE A 45 4.90 -0.14 6.23
C ILE A 45 4.14 0.63 7.32
N GLU A 46 3.42 -0.12 8.13
CA GLU A 46 2.76 0.39 9.32
C GLU A 46 2.88 -0.67 10.40
N THR A 47 2.64 -0.30 11.66
CA THR A 47 2.58 -1.29 12.72
C THR A 47 1.35 -2.18 12.52
N PRO A 48 1.42 -3.46 12.95
CA PRO A 48 0.27 -4.37 12.78
C PRO A 48 -1.04 -3.83 13.35
N TYR A 49 -0.97 -3.05 14.44
CA TYR A 49 -2.16 -2.49 15.08
C TYR A 49 -2.83 -1.39 14.26
N ARG A 50 -2.10 -0.75 13.33
CA ARG A 50 -2.62 0.34 12.50
C ARG A 50 -2.77 -0.03 11.04
N ASN A 51 -2.43 -1.26 10.65
CA ASN A 51 -2.51 -1.71 9.26
C ASN A 51 -3.92 -1.56 8.69
N GLN A 52 -4.94 -1.97 9.44
CA GLN A 52 -6.31 -1.91 8.97
C GLN A 52 -6.74 -0.47 8.70
N GLN A 53 -6.40 0.45 9.60
CA GLN A 53 -6.73 1.86 9.42
C GLN A 53 -6.01 2.44 8.21
N LEU A 54 -4.74 2.12 8.03
CA LEU A 54 -3.99 2.59 6.87
C LEU A 54 -4.59 2.06 5.57
N PHE A 55 -4.95 0.79 5.54
CA PHE A 55 -5.58 0.19 4.37
C PHE A 55 -6.87 0.94 3.99
N GLU A 56 -7.72 1.20 4.97
CA GLU A 56 -8.97 1.93 4.75
C GLU A 56 -8.71 3.36 4.27
N ASP A 57 -7.71 4.04 4.84
CA ASP A 57 -7.34 5.38 4.41
C ASP A 57 -6.83 5.40 2.98
N LEU A 58 -6.04 4.41 2.59
CA LEU A 58 -5.53 4.29 1.21
C LEU A 58 -6.68 4.13 0.22
N LEU A 59 -7.69 3.33 0.55
CA LEU A 59 -8.83 3.13 -0.34
C LEU A 59 -9.64 4.42 -0.54
N LYS A 60 -9.61 5.33 0.43
CA LYS A 60 -10.30 6.60 0.33
C LYS A 60 -9.49 7.67 -0.40
N ILE A 61 -8.18 7.68 -0.21
CA ILE A 61 -7.31 8.76 -0.69
C ILE A 61 -6.76 8.49 -2.08
N LEU A 62 -6.38 7.26 -2.38
CA LEU A 62 -5.73 6.91 -3.65
C LEU A 62 -6.71 6.97 -4.82
N ASP A 63 -6.21 7.41 -5.98
CA ASP A 63 -6.98 7.41 -7.21
C ASP A 63 -7.35 5.99 -7.64
N LYS A 64 -8.48 5.85 -8.30
CA LYS A 64 -9.02 4.56 -8.72
C LYS A 64 -8.06 3.74 -9.59
N LYS A 65 -7.23 4.40 -10.37
CA LYS A 65 -6.28 3.74 -11.29
C LYS A 65 -5.00 3.30 -10.62
N ILE A 66 -4.73 3.76 -9.40
CA ILE A 66 -3.55 3.35 -8.65
C ILE A 66 -3.70 1.87 -8.29
N ARG A 67 -2.62 1.11 -8.42
CA ARG A 67 -2.59 -0.28 -7.99
C ARG A 67 -2.02 -0.36 -6.58
N LEU A 68 -2.70 -1.11 -5.75
CA LEU A 68 -2.28 -1.38 -4.38
C LEU A 68 -1.99 -2.86 -4.23
N CYS A 69 -0.80 -3.18 -3.77
CA CYS A 69 -0.40 -4.53 -3.46
C CYS A 69 -0.14 -4.66 -1.96
N LEU A 70 -0.71 -5.70 -1.36
CA LEU A 70 -0.48 -6.04 0.04
C LEU A 70 0.33 -7.33 0.09
N ALA A 71 1.51 -7.27 0.71
CA ALA A 71 2.32 -8.45 0.98
C ALA A 71 2.17 -8.76 2.47
N ILE A 72 1.42 -9.80 2.79
CA ILE A 72 1.00 -10.13 4.14
C ILE A 72 1.78 -11.34 4.64
N ASN A 73 2.39 -11.22 5.81
CA ASN A 73 3.11 -12.31 6.46
C ASN A 73 4.13 -12.99 5.55
N LEU A 74 4.94 -12.20 4.82
CA LEU A 74 5.96 -12.76 3.92
C LEU A 74 6.87 -13.74 4.65
N THR A 75 7.28 -14.79 3.94
CA THR A 75 8.16 -15.86 4.41
C THR A 75 7.55 -16.76 5.51
N SER A 76 6.30 -16.56 5.86
CA SER A 76 5.59 -17.46 6.78
C SER A 76 4.69 -18.41 6.02
N SER A 77 4.17 -19.44 6.70
CA SER A 77 3.19 -20.36 6.11
C SER A 77 1.85 -19.67 5.79
N LYS A 78 1.64 -18.48 6.33
CA LYS A 78 0.42 -17.70 6.12
C LYS A 78 0.66 -16.55 5.12
N GLU A 79 1.70 -16.65 4.31
CA GLU A 79 2.03 -15.63 3.33
C GLU A 79 0.92 -15.46 2.30
N ARG A 80 0.58 -14.21 2.03
CA ARG A 80 -0.37 -13.82 0.98
C ARG A 80 0.12 -12.58 0.29
N VAL A 81 0.01 -12.55 -1.04
CA VAL A 81 0.30 -11.35 -1.84
C VAL A 81 -0.92 -11.07 -2.70
N ILE A 82 -1.55 -9.93 -2.51
CA ILE A 82 -2.77 -9.56 -3.20
C ILE A 82 -2.57 -8.18 -3.84
N CYS A 83 -2.70 -8.12 -5.17
CA CYS A 83 -2.51 -6.88 -5.93
C CYS A 83 -3.74 -6.61 -6.78
N ASP A 84 -4.22 -5.38 -6.74
CA ASP A 84 -5.29 -4.95 -7.63
C ASP A 84 -5.35 -3.41 -7.68
N SER A 85 -6.14 -2.89 -8.62
CA SER A 85 -6.41 -1.45 -8.66
C SER A 85 -7.27 -1.03 -7.46
N ILE A 86 -7.19 0.23 -7.09
CA ILE A 86 -8.03 0.76 -6.01
C ILE A 86 -9.50 0.60 -6.34
N GLU A 87 -9.87 0.79 -7.61
CA GLU A 87 -11.25 0.59 -8.07
C GLU A 87 -11.73 -0.82 -7.74
N ASN A 88 -10.94 -1.84 -8.05
CA ASN A 88 -11.30 -3.23 -7.78
C ASN A 88 -11.26 -3.54 -6.29
N TRP A 89 -10.33 -2.96 -5.53
CA TRP A 89 -10.30 -3.11 -4.08
C TRP A 89 -11.60 -2.63 -3.44
N ASN A 90 -12.15 -1.53 -3.92
CA ASN A 90 -13.40 -0.98 -3.40
C ASN A 90 -14.62 -1.87 -3.70
N LEU A 91 -14.52 -2.72 -4.71
CA LEU A 91 -15.58 -3.66 -5.07
C LEU A 91 -15.45 -5.00 -4.33
N LYS A 92 -14.30 -5.27 -3.74
CA LYS A 92 -14.05 -6.53 -3.02
C LYS A 92 -14.67 -6.51 -1.65
N LYS A 93 -14.93 -7.71 -1.12
CA LYS A 93 -15.32 -7.87 0.25
C LYS A 93 -14.17 -7.46 1.16
N TYR A 94 -14.52 -7.04 2.37
CA TYR A 94 -13.58 -6.68 3.42
C TYR A 94 -12.48 -7.73 3.59
N ILE A 95 -11.24 -7.26 3.70
CA ILE A 95 -10.10 -8.10 4.04
C ILE A 95 -9.56 -7.63 5.39
N ASP A 96 -9.32 -8.59 6.28
CA ASP A 96 -8.82 -8.31 7.63
C ASP A 96 -7.30 -8.48 7.64
N ILE A 97 -6.57 -7.38 7.83
CA ILE A 97 -5.13 -7.39 7.99
C ILE A 97 -4.71 -6.87 9.37
N ASP A 98 -5.67 -6.74 10.28
CA ASP A 98 -5.39 -6.31 11.64
C ASP A 98 -4.45 -7.27 12.34
N LYS A 99 -3.44 -6.72 13.02
CA LYS A 99 -2.43 -7.48 13.77
C LYS A 99 -1.56 -8.42 12.92
N GLN A 100 -1.58 -8.27 11.60
CA GLN A 100 -0.71 -9.05 10.71
C GLN A 100 0.39 -8.17 10.14
N LEU A 101 1.57 -8.76 9.91
CA LEU A 101 2.67 -8.04 9.26
C LEU A 101 2.30 -7.79 7.80
N CYS A 102 2.37 -6.56 7.38
CA CYS A 102 1.97 -6.17 6.03
C CYS A 102 2.91 -5.13 5.44
N ILE A 103 3.29 -5.35 4.19
CA ILE A 103 4.05 -4.37 3.41
C ILE A 103 3.10 -3.85 2.34
N PHE A 104 3.04 -2.52 2.23
CA PHE A 104 2.18 -1.84 1.25
C PHE A 104 3.03 -1.38 0.08
N LEU A 105 2.56 -1.67 -1.13
CA LEU A 105 3.20 -1.21 -2.37
C LEU A 105 2.13 -0.54 -3.23
N ILE A 106 2.44 0.65 -3.74
CA ILE A 106 1.54 1.34 -4.66
C ILE A 106 2.29 1.77 -5.92
N ASN A 107 1.56 1.70 -7.04
CA ASN A 107 2.12 2.07 -8.34
C ASN A 107 1.06 2.64 -9.28
#